data_c7b3f072d78a7aeaae573ef592386de3
#
_entry.id   c7b3f072d78a7aeaae573ef592386de3
#
_cell.length_a   1.000
_cell.length_b   1.000
_cell.length_c   1.000
_cell.angle_alpha   90.00
_cell.angle_beta   90.00
_cell.angle_gamma   90.00
#
_symmetry.space_group_name_H-M   'P 1'
#
loop_
_entity.id
_entity.type
_entity.pdbx_description
1 polymer ?
#
loop_
_entity_poly.entity_id
_entity_poly.type
_entity_poly.pdbx_seq_one_letter_code
_entity_poly.pdbx_strand_id
1 'polypeptide(L)'
;MIKNLICDYNSSLLQAMSSINKNAMGVCFAVDKFNSLKGVITDGDIRRALLNDIGLDEKIKNILSKEFSYGVIDENYDSLISKISHKINIIPLVDSDFKVVDFFEYKQNTHFPVAVPNLNGNELKYLTDAFLSTWVSSSGKYIDKFESEFSSYSDCNYGVAVS
;
A
#
# COMPACT_ATOMS: atom_id res chain seq x y z
N MET A 1 10.01 7.28 6.35
CA MET A 1 9.06 6.11 6.42
C MET A 1 9.80 4.85 6.84
N ILE A 2 10.92 4.50 6.21
CA ILE A 2 11.71 3.26 6.51
C ILE A 2 12.12 3.14 7.98
N LYS A 3 12.51 4.23 8.65
CA LYS A 3 12.96 4.22 10.05
C LYS A 3 11.95 3.62 11.04
N ASN A 4 10.66 3.66 10.72
CA ASN A 4 9.61 3.09 11.55
C ASN A 4 9.49 1.56 11.37
N LEU A 5 10.07 1.01 10.31
CA LEU A 5 10.09 -0.42 10.00
C LEU A 5 11.36 -1.13 10.52
N ILE A 6 12.32 -0.38 11.04
CA ILE A 6 13.61 -0.90 11.53
C ILE A 6 13.55 -1.10 13.04
N CYS A 7 14.05 -2.24 13.51
CA CYS A 7 14.27 -2.53 14.92
C CYS A 7 15.69 -3.11 15.15
N ASP A 8 16.22 -2.93 16.35
CA ASP A 8 17.52 -3.51 16.71
C ASP A 8 17.41 -5.04 16.82
N TYR A 9 18.30 -5.75 16.19
CA TYR A 9 18.43 -7.21 16.23
C TYR A 9 18.55 -7.78 17.66
N ASN A 10 19.03 -6.98 18.61
CA ASN A 10 19.12 -7.36 20.02
C ASN A 10 17.95 -6.83 20.87
N SER A 11 16.94 -6.22 20.27
CA SER A 11 15.76 -5.77 21.01
C SER A 11 14.96 -6.95 21.57
N SER A 12 14.12 -6.66 22.57
CA SER A 12 13.18 -7.66 23.11
C SER A 12 11.96 -7.83 22.22
N LEU A 13 11.24 -8.92 22.41
CA LEU A 13 9.95 -9.18 21.76
C LEU A 13 8.98 -8.03 21.99
N LEU A 14 8.92 -7.50 23.23
CA LEU A 14 8.07 -6.36 23.59
C LEU A 14 8.42 -5.11 22.78
N GLN A 15 9.72 -4.84 22.61
CA GLN A 15 10.17 -3.69 21.81
C GLN A 15 9.82 -3.84 20.33
N ALA A 16 10.01 -5.03 19.76
CA ALA A 16 9.64 -5.32 18.38
C ALA A 16 8.12 -5.18 18.18
N MET A 17 7.32 -5.72 19.09
CA MET A 17 5.86 -5.59 19.07
C MET A 17 5.41 -4.12 19.13
N SER A 18 6.06 -3.32 19.99
CA SER A 18 5.79 -1.87 20.07
C SER A 18 6.12 -1.15 18.76
N SER A 19 7.22 -1.53 18.09
CA SER A 19 7.60 -0.96 16.79
C SER A 19 6.61 -1.33 15.70
N ILE A 20 6.17 -2.58 15.63
CA ILE A 20 5.15 -3.06 14.69
C ILE A 20 3.82 -2.34 14.90
N ASN A 21 3.39 -2.18 16.16
CA ASN A 21 2.18 -1.46 16.49
C ASN A 21 2.23 0.01 16.05
N LYS A 22 3.39 0.67 16.21
CA LYS A 22 3.58 2.07 15.79
C LYS A 22 3.58 2.25 14.29
N ASN A 23 4.16 1.31 13.53
CA ASN A 23 4.23 1.42 12.07
C ASN A 23 2.95 0.97 11.36
N ALA A 24 2.09 0.20 12.04
CA ALA A 24 0.83 -0.35 11.53
C ALA A 24 0.96 -1.18 10.23
N MET A 25 2.15 -1.72 9.94
CA MET A 25 2.42 -2.52 8.74
C MET A 25 2.62 -4.01 9.04
N GLY A 26 2.50 -4.40 10.32
CA GLY A 26 2.57 -5.80 10.75
C GLY A 26 3.96 -6.43 10.68
N VAL A 27 5.02 -5.65 10.44
CA VAL A 27 6.38 -6.16 10.21
C VAL A 27 7.44 -5.18 10.72
N CYS A 28 8.61 -5.71 11.14
CA CYS A 28 9.84 -4.96 11.37
C CYS A 28 11.05 -5.68 10.75
N PHE A 29 12.02 -4.89 10.29
CA PHE A 29 13.30 -5.35 9.76
C PHE A 29 14.33 -5.26 10.87
N ALA A 30 14.85 -6.42 11.30
CA ALA A 30 15.83 -6.52 12.34
C ALA A 30 17.23 -6.23 11.77
N VAL A 31 17.87 -5.17 12.25
CA VAL A 31 19.21 -4.76 11.81
C VAL A 31 20.20 -4.74 12.96
N ASP A 32 21.48 -4.87 12.65
CA ASP A 32 22.54 -4.65 13.61
C ASP A 32 22.93 -3.15 13.72
N LYS A 33 23.93 -2.86 14.55
CA LYS A 33 24.45 -1.50 14.76
C LYS A 33 25.02 -0.82 13.52
N PHE A 34 25.26 -1.57 12.45
CA PHE A 34 25.74 -1.06 11.16
C PHE A 34 24.61 -0.91 10.14
N ASN A 35 23.34 -1.09 10.56
CA ASN A 35 22.15 -1.12 9.71
C ASN A 35 22.11 -2.31 8.73
N SER A 36 22.94 -3.36 8.98
CA SER A 36 22.92 -4.58 8.15
C SER A 36 21.72 -5.45 8.52
N LEU A 37 20.97 -5.90 7.53
CA LEU A 37 19.78 -6.74 7.69
C LEU A 37 20.15 -8.10 8.31
N LYS A 38 19.47 -8.49 9.38
CA LYS A 38 19.65 -9.77 10.08
C LYS A 38 18.42 -10.65 10.02
N GLY A 39 17.28 -10.09 9.67
CA GLY A 39 16.03 -10.83 9.56
C GLY A 39 14.82 -9.90 9.48
N VAL A 40 13.68 -10.54 9.36
CA VAL A 40 12.36 -9.88 9.34
C VAL A 40 11.52 -10.52 10.44
N ILE A 41 10.82 -9.73 11.24
CA ILE A 41 9.90 -10.19 12.26
C ILE A 41 8.51 -9.64 11.99
N THR A 42 7.50 -10.48 12.08
CA THR A 42 6.10 -10.14 11.85
C THR A 42 5.26 -10.32 13.12
N ASP A 43 4.05 -9.73 13.13
CA ASP A 43 3.04 -10.01 14.17
C ASP A 43 2.78 -11.51 14.33
N GLY A 44 2.78 -12.26 13.23
CA GLY A 44 2.60 -13.71 13.25
C GLY A 44 3.75 -14.44 13.94
N ASP A 45 4.99 -13.96 13.79
CA ASP A 45 6.15 -14.55 14.47
C ASP A 45 6.08 -14.30 15.96
N ILE A 46 5.75 -13.09 16.37
CA ILE A 46 5.57 -12.72 17.79
C ILE A 46 4.46 -13.57 18.42
N ARG A 47 3.31 -13.69 17.76
CA ARG A 47 2.20 -14.50 18.25
C ARG A 47 2.59 -15.96 18.42
N ARG A 48 3.31 -16.54 17.47
CA ARG A 48 3.82 -17.92 17.57
C ARG A 48 4.82 -18.08 18.70
N ALA A 49 5.70 -17.11 18.91
CA ALA A 49 6.66 -17.13 20.01
C ALA A 49 5.92 -17.15 21.37
N LEU A 50 4.94 -16.30 21.56
CA LEU A 50 4.12 -16.25 22.78
C LEU A 50 3.33 -17.55 23.02
N LEU A 51 2.80 -18.16 21.95
CA LEU A 51 2.09 -19.46 22.06
C LEU A 51 3.02 -20.63 22.41
N ASN A 52 4.32 -20.46 22.21
CA ASN A 52 5.37 -21.42 22.62
C ASN A 52 6.02 -21.02 23.96
N ASP A 53 5.34 -20.25 24.79
CA ASP A 53 5.79 -19.81 26.12
C ASP A 53 7.09 -18.97 26.12
N ILE A 54 7.44 -18.35 24.98
CA ILE A 54 8.55 -17.43 24.90
C ILE A 54 8.13 -16.08 25.48
N GLY A 55 8.85 -15.62 26.51
CA GLY A 55 8.53 -14.40 27.24
C GLY A 55 8.80 -13.12 26.42
N LEU A 56 8.12 -12.02 26.78
CA LEU A 56 8.26 -10.71 26.12
C LEU A 56 9.66 -10.09 26.23
N ASP A 57 10.46 -10.50 27.21
CA ASP A 57 11.83 -10.04 27.41
C ASP A 57 12.86 -10.79 26.55
N GLU A 58 12.44 -11.88 25.88
CA GLU A 58 13.31 -12.66 25.00
C GLU A 58 13.80 -11.79 23.83
N LYS A 59 15.05 -12.03 23.42
CA LYS A 59 15.67 -11.29 22.31
C LYS A 59 15.16 -11.80 20.97
N ILE A 60 14.77 -10.88 20.08
CA ILE A 60 14.24 -11.26 18.76
C ILE A 60 15.21 -12.08 17.93
N LYS A 61 16.53 -11.91 18.09
CA LYS A 61 17.56 -12.69 17.41
C LYS A 61 17.44 -14.20 17.61
N ASN A 62 16.83 -14.64 18.72
CA ASN A 62 16.68 -16.05 19.06
C ASN A 62 15.44 -16.67 18.41
N ILE A 63 14.54 -15.85 17.89
CA ILE A 63 13.28 -16.27 17.27
C ILE A 63 13.19 -15.94 15.79
N LEU A 64 14.09 -15.08 15.26
CA LEU A 64 14.12 -14.75 13.84
C LEU A 64 14.37 -16.00 12.99
N SER A 65 13.61 -16.15 11.91
CA SER A 65 13.90 -17.15 10.89
C SER A 65 15.25 -16.85 10.23
N LYS A 66 16.00 -17.91 9.93
CA LYS A 66 17.23 -17.81 9.13
C LYS A 66 16.92 -17.55 7.66
N GLU A 67 15.74 -17.95 7.22
CA GLU A 67 15.25 -17.73 5.86
C GLU A 67 14.21 -16.62 5.88
N PHE A 68 14.47 -15.53 5.16
CA PHE A 68 13.56 -14.41 4.99
C PHE A 68 13.72 -13.81 3.58
N SER A 69 12.64 -13.24 3.07
CA SER A 69 12.64 -12.57 1.77
C SER A 69 13.18 -11.15 1.89
N TYR A 70 14.01 -10.76 0.92
CA TYR A 70 14.50 -9.40 0.75
C TYR A 70 14.71 -9.10 -0.74
N GLY A 71 14.76 -7.83 -1.10
CA GLY A 71 15.13 -7.36 -2.44
C GLY A 71 16.42 -6.54 -2.40
N VAL A 72 17.00 -6.33 -3.57
CA VAL A 72 18.12 -5.39 -3.78
C VAL A 72 17.54 -4.10 -4.39
N ILE A 73 18.11 -2.93 -4.08
CA ILE A 73 17.53 -1.63 -4.45
C ILE A 73 17.29 -1.46 -5.96
N ASP A 74 18.15 -2.05 -6.79
CA ASP A 74 18.06 -1.96 -8.26
C ASP A 74 17.38 -3.21 -8.88
N GLU A 75 16.74 -4.05 -8.08
CA GLU A 75 16.07 -5.25 -8.54
C GLU A 75 14.79 -4.89 -9.31
N ASN A 76 14.54 -5.59 -10.43
CA ASN A 76 13.36 -5.34 -11.23
C ASN A 76 12.06 -5.76 -10.50
N TYR A 77 10.95 -5.12 -10.90
CA TYR A 77 9.65 -5.27 -10.27
C TYR A 77 9.13 -6.73 -10.27
N ASP A 78 9.30 -7.46 -11.36
CA ASP A 78 8.81 -8.85 -11.48
C ASP A 78 9.55 -9.79 -10.52
N SER A 79 10.85 -9.57 -10.35
CA SER A 79 11.66 -10.31 -9.38
C SER A 79 11.22 -10.01 -7.95
N LEU A 80 10.97 -8.74 -7.60
CA LEU A 80 10.45 -8.35 -6.28
C LEU A 80 9.08 -8.98 -6.01
N ILE A 81 8.17 -8.98 -6.98
CA ILE A 81 6.86 -9.64 -6.85
C ILE A 81 7.01 -11.14 -6.60
N SER A 82 7.93 -11.81 -7.26
CA SER A 82 8.14 -13.26 -7.08
C SER A 82 8.51 -13.65 -5.65
N LYS A 83 9.05 -12.71 -4.86
CA LYS A 83 9.41 -12.88 -3.45
C LYS A 83 8.26 -12.59 -2.49
N ILE A 84 7.15 -12.06 -2.98
CA ILE A 84 5.94 -11.79 -2.21
C ILE A 84 5.07 -13.04 -2.12
N SER A 85 4.36 -13.19 -1.02
CA SER A 85 3.42 -14.29 -0.80
C SER A 85 2.19 -13.78 -0.05
N HIS A 86 1.16 -14.63 0.11
CA HIS A 86 -0.02 -14.30 0.93
C HIS A 86 0.30 -13.92 2.38
N LYS A 87 1.48 -14.31 2.87
CA LYS A 87 1.93 -14.03 4.24
C LYS A 87 2.92 -12.88 4.33
N ILE A 88 3.55 -12.52 3.21
CA ILE A 88 4.63 -11.52 3.13
C ILE A 88 4.28 -10.57 2.00
N ASN A 89 3.78 -9.40 2.34
CA ASN A 89 3.43 -8.32 1.41
C ASN A 89 4.43 -7.17 1.44
N ILE A 90 5.37 -7.19 2.38
CA ILE A 90 6.42 -6.17 2.55
C ILE A 90 7.74 -6.88 2.74
N ILE A 91 8.74 -6.49 1.95
CA ILE A 91 10.12 -6.98 2.06
C ILE A 91 11.10 -5.80 2.13
N PRO A 92 12.19 -5.93 2.93
CA PRO A 92 13.25 -4.93 2.96
C PRO A 92 14.02 -4.90 1.65
N LEU A 93 14.46 -3.71 1.23
CA LEU A 93 15.41 -3.51 0.15
C LEU A 93 16.78 -3.16 0.73
N VAL A 94 17.81 -3.87 0.25
CA VAL A 94 19.18 -3.69 0.72
C VAL A 94 20.09 -3.17 -0.39
N ASP A 95 21.16 -2.48 0.02
CA ASP A 95 22.26 -2.09 -0.87
C ASP A 95 23.31 -3.22 -1.02
N SER A 96 24.42 -2.92 -1.72
CA SER A 96 25.54 -3.83 -1.93
C SER A 96 26.25 -4.27 -0.63
N ASP A 97 26.14 -3.49 0.44
CA ASP A 97 26.69 -3.77 1.76
C ASP A 97 25.70 -4.51 2.67
N PHE A 98 24.57 -4.94 2.12
CA PHE A 98 23.47 -5.60 2.85
C PHE A 98 22.83 -4.73 3.94
N LYS A 99 22.88 -3.38 3.77
CA LYS A 99 22.22 -2.43 4.64
C LYS A 99 20.82 -2.15 4.14
N VAL A 100 19.87 -2.03 5.07
CA VAL A 100 18.49 -1.68 4.74
C VAL A 100 18.42 -0.22 4.31
N VAL A 101 18.00 0.02 3.07
CA VAL A 101 17.90 1.36 2.47
C VAL A 101 16.49 1.76 2.17
N ASP A 102 15.61 0.80 1.81
CA ASP A 102 14.19 1.03 1.53
C ASP A 102 13.40 -0.26 1.75
N PHE A 103 12.14 -0.28 1.33
CA PHE A 103 11.28 -1.46 1.35
C PHE A 103 10.39 -1.50 0.12
N PHE A 104 10.00 -2.69 -0.27
CA PHE A 104 9.00 -2.94 -1.30
C PHE A 104 7.72 -3.44 -0.64
N GLU A 105 6.60 -2.75 -0.91
CA GLU A 105 5.27 -3.13 -0.46
C GLU A 105 4.40 -3.50 -1.66
N TYR A 106 3.88 -4.72 -1.68
CA TYR A 106 2.91 -5.14 -2.66
C TYR A 106 1.49 -4.96 -2.13
N LYS A 107 0.76 -4.02 -2.75
CA LYS A 107 -0.66 -3.82 -2.49
C LYS A 107 -1.47 -4.57 -3.54
N GLN A 108 -2.18 -5.59 -3.12
CA GLN A 108 -2.99 -6.45 -4.01
C GLN A 108 -4.06 -5.66 -4.82
N ASN A 109 -4.35 -4.44 -4.37
CA ASN A 109 -5.29 -3.51 -5.01
C ASN A 109 -4.59 -2.28 -5.61
N THR A 110 -3.39 -2.43 -6.18
CA THR A 110 -2.80 -1.35 -6.95
C THR A 110 -3.63 -1.17 -8.23
N HIS A 111 -4.65 -0.35 -8.13
CA HIS A 111 -5.41 0.07 -9.29
C HIS A 111 -4.55 1.07 -10.07
N PHE A 112 -4.03 0.64 -11.22
CA PHE A 112 -3.42 1.54 -12.19
C PHE A 112 -4.55 2.10 -13.05
N PRO A 113 -4.99 3.35 -12.84
CA PRO A 113 -6.02 3.91 -13.69
C PRO A 113 -5.45 4.07 -15.10
N VAL A 114 -6.14 3.53 -16.09
CA VAL A 114 -5.81 3.74 -17.52
C VAL A 114 -5.83 5.22 -17.85
N ALA A 115 -6.72 5.97 -17.17
CA ALA A 115 -6.76 7.43 -17.18
C ALA A 115 -7.23 7.94 -15.82
N VAL A 116 -6.65 9.03 -15.36
CA VAL A 116 -7.17 9.79 -14.23
C VAL A 116 -8.00 10.92 -14.82
N PRO A 117 -9.34 10.98 -14.57
CA PRO A 117 -10.17 12.05 -15.08
C PRO A 117 -9.72 13.39 -14.48
N ASN A 118 -9.64 14.41 -15.33
CA ASN A 118 -9.39 15.77 -14.87
C ASN A 118 -10.74 16.39 -14.47
N LEU A 119 -10.95 16.59 -13.19
CA LEU A 119 -12.17 17.16 -12.60
C LEU A 119 -11.97 18.61 -12.13
N ASN A 120 -11.15 19.38 -12.85
CA ASN A 120 -10.84 20.77 -12.52
C ASN A 120 -11.83 21.78 -13.15
N GLY A 121 -12.86 21.31 -13.85
CA GLY A 121 -13.88 22.11 -14.51
C GLY A 121 -15.13 22.38 -13.63
N ASN A 122 -16.29 22.29 -14.24
CA ASN A 122 -17.57 22.53 -13.60
C ASN A 122 -18.27 21.27 -13.04
N GLU A 123 -17.57 20.13 -13.01
CA GLU A 123 -18.15 18.82 -12.68
C GLU A 123 -18.78 18.82 -11.29
N LEU A 124 -18.04 19.30 -10.29
CA LEU A 124 -18.53 19.38 -8.91
C LEU A 124 -19.74 20.32 -8.80
N LYS A 125 -19.73 21.46 -9.52
CA LYS A 125 -20.83 22.41 -9.54
C LYS A 125 -22.09 21.77 -10.12
N TYR A 126 -21.99 21.09 -11.25
CA TYR A 126 -23.12 20.44 -11.91
C TYR A 126 -23.66 19.28 -11.09
N LEU A 127 -22.77 18.48 -10.48
CA LEU A 127 -23.15 17.39 -9.58
C LEU A 127 -23.90 17.92 -8.36
N THR A 128 -23.37 18.96 -7.71
CA THR A 128 -24.00 19.58 -6.53
C THR A 128 -25.37 20.17 -6.86
N ASP A 129 -25.47 20.86 -7.99
CA ASP A 129 -26.75 21.47 -8.42
C ASP A 129 -27.78 20.38 -8.78
N ALA A 130 -27.41 19.31 -9.46
CA ALA A 130 -28.28 18.18 -9.72
C ALA A 130 -28.76 17.52 -8.41
N PHE A 131 -27.86 17.31 -7.46
CA PHE A 131 -28.19 16.73 -6.16
C PHE A 131 -29.15 17.62 -5.36
N LEU A 132 -28.86 18.91 -5.23
CA LEU A 132 -29.71 19.88 -4.51
C LEU A 132 -31.05 20.09 -5.17
N SER A 133 -31.15 19.92 -6.48
CA SER A 133 -32.45 19.98 -7.19
C SER A 133 -33.34 18.77 -6.89
N THR A 134 -32.85 17.76 -6.21
CA THR A 134 -33.50 16.44 -5.98
C THR A 134 -33.83 15.67 -7.26
N TRP A 135 -33.47 16.19 -8.43
CA TRP A 135 -33.70 15.54 -9.71
C TRP A 135 -32.49 14.71 -10.14
N VAL A 136 -32.35 13.57 -9.52
CA VAL A 136 -31.29 12.56 -9.85
C VAL A 136 -31.96 11.44 -10.64
N SER A 137 -32.03 11.60 -11.98
CA SER A 137 -32.73 10.69 -12.87
C SER A 137 -32.00 10.57 -14.21
N SER A 138 -32.38 9.58 -15.00
CA SER A 138 -31.97 9.42 -16.40
C SER A 138 -32.57 10.46 -17.35
N SER A 139 -33.37 11.39 -16.84
CA SER A 139 -33.90 12.55 -17.57
C SER A 139 -33.72 13.80 -16.71
N GLY A 140 -33.62 14.98 -17.33
CA GLY A 140 -33.53 16.25 -16.62
C GLY A 140 -32.58 17.24 -17.29
N LYS A 141 -32.55 18.47 -16.77
CA LYS A 141 -31.90 19.64 -17.42
C LYS A 141 -30.45 19.40 -17.85
N TYR A 142 -29.70 18.56 -17.14
CA TYR A 142 -28.30 18.27 -17.49
C TYR A 142 -28.17 17.26 -18.61
N ILE A 143 -29.10 16.31 -18.71
CA ILE A 143 -29.16 15.37 -19.83
C ILE A 143 -29.53 16.14 -21.11
N ASP A 144 -30.59 16.93 -21.06
CA ASP A 144 -31.05 17.76 -22.22
C ASP A 144 -29.93 18.70 -22.69
N LYS A 145 -29.23 19.34 -21.72
CA LYS A 145 -28.12 20.23 -22.01
C LYS A 145 -26.94 19.47 -22.64
N PHE A 146 -26.57 18.31 -22.09
CA PHE A 146 -25.49 17.47 -22.63
C PHE A 146 -25.82 17.03 -24.08
N GLU A 147 -27.01 16.53 -24.32
CA GLU A 147 -27.45 16.08 -25.65
C GLU A 147 -27.37 17.20 -26.68
N SER A 148 -27.84 18.40 -26.30
CA SER A 148 -27.79 19.59 -27.16
C SER A 148 -26.36 20.08 -27.42
N GLU A 149 -25.54 20.21 -26.39
CA GLU A 149 -24.17 20.71 -26.53
C GLU A 149 -23.28 19.71 -27.28
N PHE A 150 -23.43 18.41 -27.00
CA PHE A 150 -22.66 17.37 -27.65
C PHE A 150 -23.03 17.19 -29.12
N SER A 151 -24.34 17.25 -29.47
CA SER A 151 -24.76 17.22 -30.85
C SER A 151 -24.21 18.39 -31.64
N SER A 152 -24.24 19.60 -31.05
CA SER A 152 -23.66 20.80 -31.66
C SER A 152 -22.12 20.67 -31.83
N TYR A 153 -21.43 20.17 -30.83
CA TYR A 153 -19.98 19.94 -30.90
C TYR A 153 -19.58 18.91 -31.98
N SER A 154 -20.38 17.87 -32.15
CA SER A 154 -20.14 16.77 -33.10
C SER A 154 -20.69 17.05 -34.51
N ASP A 155 -21.26 18.25 -34.76
CA ASP A 155 -21.95 18.62 -36.00
C ASP A 155 -23.02 17.61 -36.42
N CYS A 156 -23.78 17.14 -35.41
CA CYS A 156 -24.88 16.19 -35.58
C CYS A 156 -26.24 16.89 -35.32
N ASN A 157 -27.30 16.42 -35.98
CA ASN A 157 -28.62 16.99 -35.80
C ASN A 157 -29.23 16.66 -34.42
N TYR A 158 -28.88 15.53 -33.87
CA TYR A 158 -29.41 15.01 -32.60
C TYR A 158 -28.32 14.28 -31.81
N GLY A 159 -28.39 14.41 -30.48
CA GLY A 159 -27.63 13.63 -29.52
C GLY A 159 -28.56 12.89 -28.56
N VAL A 160 -28.25 11.68 -28.18
CA VAL A 160 -29.04 10.91 -27.20
C VAL A 160 -28.08 10.30 -26.20
N ALA A 161 -28.28 10.62 -24.92
CA ALA A 161 -27.56 9.98 -23.83
C ALA A 161 -28.11 8.58 -23.58
N VAL A 162 -27.22 7.57 -23.54
CA VAL A 162 -27.57 6.18 -23.25
C VAL A 162 -26.82 5.71 -22.02
N SER A 163 -27.42 4.80 -21.23
CA SER A 163 -26.81 4.19 -20.04
C SER A 163 -26.28 2.80 -20.35
#